data_96f31218552742bce836b9372d64161d
#
_entry.id   96f31218552742bce836b9372d64161d
#
_cell.length_a   1.000
_cell.length_b   1.000
_cell.length_c   1.000
_cell.angle_alpha   90.00
_cell.angle_beta   90.00
_cell.angle_gamma   90.00
#
_symmetry.space_group_name_H-M   'P 1'
#
loop_
_entity.id
_entity.type
_entity.pdbx_description
1 polymer ?
#
loop_
_entity_poly.entity_id
_entity_poly.type
_entity_poly.pdbx_seq_one_letter_code
_entity_poly.pdbx_strand_id
1 'polypeptide(L)'
;YESIRNTRHGMFYKYLQTEDQMQQWLMKEGLASVTVTDMDKNTVLSGDQLKDLLKVLRDVEDILGKLEIKNITLNDFLAFLAEGRVPLYRTPLQSGGFRYYYTEQEYRDYENQYMQEKRAELEADGVDTTTVSNDSLVPEHQSLFEFGKLLAAEKKMETFGFTFKNYPVIENEKERIHPLFKVNNGKTDALVYSLAELLHAVKEAASSGATIQRY
;
A
#
# COMPACT_ATOMS: atom_id res chain seq x y z
N TYR A 1 -7.13 -2.82 29.10
CA TYR A 1 -5.68 -2.71 29.34
C TYR A 1 -5.02 -4.01 28.91
N GLU A 2 -4.10 -3.95 27.95
CA GLU A 2 -3.33 -5.10 27.51
C GLU A 2 -1.93 -5.05 28.13
N SER A 3 -1.46 -6.14 28.72
CA SER A 3 -0.08 -6.26 29.23
C SER A 3 0.71 -7.25 28.40
N ILE A 4 1.95 -6.90 28.06
CA ILE A 4 2.83 -7.75 27.27
C ILE A 4 3.97 -8.26 28.16
N ARG A 5 4.19 -9.58 28.12
CA ARG A 5 5.24 -10.26 28.84
C ARG A 5 6.35 -10.70 27.88
N ASN A 6 7.56 -10.21 28.10
CA ASN A 6 8.73 -10.67 27.37
C ASN A 6 9.49 -11.71 28.20
N THR A 7 9.60 -12.93 27.69
CA THR A 7 10.14 -14.09 28.40
C THR A 7 11.67 -14.16 28.42
N ARG A 8 12.40 -13.30 27.72
CA ARG A 8 13.88 -13.38 27.61
C ARG A 8 14.66 -12.57 28.65
N HIS A 9 14.09 -11.54 29.28
CA HIS A 9 14.83 -10.61 30.17
C HIS A 9 14.08 -10.21 31.44
N GLY A 10 13.30 -11.10 32.01
CA GLY A 10 12.49 -10.79 33.18
C GLY A 10 11.09 -10.28 32.78
N MET A 11 10.17 -10.23 33.73
CA MET A 11 8.81 -9.79 33.52
C MET A 11 8.77 -8.26 33.40
N PHE A 12 8.73 -7.72 32.19
CA PHE A 12 8.37 -6.33 31.96
C PHE A 12 6.90 -6.26 31.60
N TYR A 13 6.11 -5.54 32.38
CA TYR A 13 4.73 -5.24 32.07
C TYR A 13 4.67 -3.86 31.45
N LYS A 14 4.21 -3.78 30.20
CA LYS A 14 3.89 -2.52 29.54
C LYS A 14 2.40 -2.50 29.26
N TYR A 15 1.72 -1.50 29.78
CA TYR A 15 0.31 -1.28 29.49
C TYR A 15 0.19 -0.50 28.18
N LEU A 16 -0.51 -1.07 27.21
CA LEU A 16 -0.80 -0.47 25.92
C LEU A 16 -2.30 -0.20 25.85
N GLN A 17 -2.65 1.02 25.49
CA GLN A 17 -4.04 1.48 25.51
C GLN A 17 -4.72 1.37 24.15
N THR A 18 -3.94 1.27 23.06
CA THR A 18 -4.45 1.19 21.70
C THR A 18 -3.74 0.11 20.89
N GLU A 19 -4.44 -0.37 19.86
CA GLU A 19 -3.90 -1.30 18.85
C GLU A 19 -2.63 -0.73 18.19
N ASP A 20 -2.63 0.57 17.88
CA ASP A 20 -1.46 1.25 17.30
C ASP A 20 -0.24 1.23 18.23
N GLN A 21 -0.44 1.42 19.52
CA GLN A 21 0.65 1.33 20.50
C GLN A 21 1.19 -0.09 20.59
N MET A 22 0.33 -1.10 20.50
CA MET A 22 0.72 -2.50 20.45
C MET A 22 1.54 -2.80 19.20
N GLN A 23 1.08 -2.35 18.03
CA GLN A 23 1.79 -2.52 16.76
C GLN A 23 3.17 -1.85 16.79
N GLN A 24 3.25 -0.61 17.29
CA GLN A 24 4.52 0.10 17.44
C GLN A 24 5.47 -0.61 18.41
N TRP A 25 4.96 -1.15 19.49
CA TRP A 25 5.77 -1.89 20.44
C TRP A 25 6.29 -3.20 19.83
N LEU A 26 5.42 -3.97 19.16
CA LEU A 26 5.81 -5.19 18.44
C LEU A 26 6.89 -4.91 17.39
N MET A 27 6.75 -3.80 16.64
CA MET A 27 7.74 -3.38 15.66
C MET A 27 9.06 -2.92 16.30
N LYS A 28 9.04 -2.39 17.50
CA LYS A 28 10.25 -1.89 18.19
C LYS A 28 10.97 -3.00 18.96
N GLU A 29 10.24 -3.76 19.77
CA GLU A 29 10.82 -4.74 20.70
C GLU A 29 10.81 -6.15 20.12
N GLY A 30 9.76 -6.51 19.37
CA GLY A 30 9.63 -7.83 18.75
C GLY A 30 10.63 -8.06 17.61
N LEU A 31 10.98 -7.01 16.86
CA LEU A 31 11.98 -7.10 15.79
C LEU A 31 13.38 -7.46 16.30
N ALA A 32 13.71 -7.11 17.53
CA ALA A 32 15.00 -7.47 18.13
C ALA A 32 15.22 -8.99 18.23
N SER A 33 14.13 -9.77 18.21
CA SER A 33 14.15 -11.23 18.29
C SER A 33 13.96 -11.92 16.93
N VAL A 34 13.69 -11.16 15.87
CA VAL A 34 13.43 -11.68 14.52
C VAL A 34 14.64 -11.45 13.63
N THR A 35 15.06 -12.51 12.95
CA THR A 35 16.09 -12.46 11.91
C THR A 35 15.45 -12.71 10.56
N VAL A 36 15.70 -11.84 9.60
CA VAL A 36 15.26 -12.00 8.21
C VAL A 36 16.49 -12.17 7.32
N THR A 37 16.55 -13.28 6.59
CA THR A 37 17.62 -13.56 5.64
C THR A 37 17.08 -13.38 4.23
N ASP A 38 17.75 -12.55 3.45
CA ASP A 38 17.57 -12.47 2.00
C ASP A 38 18.17 -13.74 1.38
N MET A 39 17.32 -14.56 0.75
CA MET A 39 17.72 -15.89 0.28
C MET A 39 18.56 -15.81 -0.98
N ASP A 40 18.38 -14.80 -1.83
CA ASP A 40 19.14 -14.62 -3.06
C ASP A 40 20.58 -14.15 -2.76
N LYS A 41 20.70 -13.23 -1.83
CA LYS A 41 22.01 -12.67 -1.42
C LYS A 41 22.68 -13.49 -0.30
N ASN A 42 21.93 -14.40 0.32
CA ASN A 42 22.33 -15.16 1.51
C ASN A 42 22.86 -14.25 2.63
N THR A 43 22.21 -13.10 2.83
CA THR A 43 22.58 -12.09 3.82
C THR A 43 21.46 -11.81 4.78
N VAL A 44 21.80 -11.56 6.04
CA VAL A 44 20.84 -11.15 7.07
C VAL A 44 20.57 -9.65 6.91
N LEU A 45 19.30 -9.27 6.85
CA LEU A 45 18.91 -7.87 6.90
C LEU A 45 19.19 -7.32 8.30
N SER A 46 19.93 -6.21 8.38
CA SER A 46 20.21 -5.53 9.66
C SER A 46 18.91 -4.95 10.24
N GLY A 47 18.90 -4.72 11.55
CA GLY A 47 17.71 -4.21 12.23
C GLY A 47 17.14 -2.92 11.61
N ASP A 48 17.99 -1.98 11.23
CA ASP A 48 17.56 -0.71 10.61
C ASP A 48 17.13 -0.92 9.16
N GLN A 49 17.85 -1.70 8.36
CA GLN A 49 17.45 -2.05 6.99
C GLN A 49 16.10 -2.77 6.98
N LEU A 50 15.89 -3.71 7.91
CA LEU A 50 14.61 -4.40 8.02
C LEU A 50 13.49 -3.44 8.39
N LYS A 51 13.69 -2.54 9.35
CA LYS A 51 12.70 -1.53 9.74
C LYS A 51 12.32 -0.63 8.57
N ASP A 52 13.31 -0.18 7.79
CA ASP A 52 13.08 0.68 6.64
C ASP A 52 12.30 -0.06 5.55
N LEU A 53 12.66 -1.31 5.25
CA LEU A 53 11.92 -2.13 4.30
C LEU A 53 10.47 -2.35 4.76
N LEU A 54 10.26 -2.75 6.03
CA LEU A 54 8.92 -2.99 6.56
C LEU A 54 8.06 -1.71 6.57
N LYS A 55 8.68 -0.55 6.79
CA LYS A 55 7.98 0.74 6.67
C LYS A 55 7.48 0.97 5.24
N VAL A 56 8.34 0.74 4.25
CA VAL A 56 7.95 0.86 2.83
C VAL A 56 6.82 -0.11 2.50
N LEU A 57 6.89 -1.36 2.94
CA LEU A 57 5.86 -2.37 2.68
C LEU A 57 4.51 -2.01 3.34
N ARG A 58 4.53 -1.44 4.54
CA ARG A 58 3.31 -0.95 5.20
C ARG A 58 2.71 0.23 4.46
N ASP A 59 3.54 1.18 4.01
CA ASP A 59 3.08 2.31 3.20
C ASP A 59 2.43 1.82 1.89
N VAL A 60 3.00 0.79 1.25
CA VAL A 60 2.43 0.16 0.06
C VAL A 60 1.09 -0.50 0.36
N GLU A 61 0.98 -1.26 1.45
CA GLU A 61 -0.28 -1.91 1.88
C GLU A 61 -1.38 -0.86 2.09
N ASP A 62 -1.08 0.25 2.78
CA ASP A 62 -2.01 1.35 3.01
C ASP A 62 -2.45 2.03 1.71
N ILE A 63 -1.53 2.21 0.76
CA ILE A 63 -1.83 2.80 -0.55
C ILE A 63 -2.73 1.86 -1.37
N LEU A 64 -2.42 0.57 -1.40
CA LEU A 64 -3.23 -0.43 -2.10
C LEU A 64 -4.63 -0.54 -1.50
N GLY A 65 -4.78 -0.47 -0.18
CA GLY A 65 -6.08 -0.41 0.48
C GLY A 65 -6.93 0.80 0.04
N LYS A 66 -6.31 1.96 -0.19
CA LYS A 66 -7.01 3.14 -0.73
C LYS A 66 -7.41 2.98 -2.19
N LEU A 67 -6.59 2.31 -2.99
CA LEU A 67 -6.91 2.00 -4.38
C LEU A 67 -8.03 0.97 -4.49
N GLU A 68 -8.07 -0.01 -3.60
CA GLU A 68 -9.13 -1.03 -3.55
C GLU A 68 -10.53 -0.39 -3.34
N ILE A 69 -10.64 0.65 -2.52
CA ILE A 69 -11.88 1.43 -2.34
C ILE A 69 -12.35 2.04 -3.69
N LYS A 70 -11.41 2.35 -4.57
CA LYS A 70 -11.66 2.85 -5.93
C LYS A 70 -11.84 1.73 -6.97
N ASN A 71 -11.87 0.45 -6.54
CA ASN A 71 -11.84 -0.73 -7.41
C ASN A 71 -10.64 -0.74 -8.36
N ILE A 72 -9.47 -0.39 -7.86
CA ILE A 72 -8.20 -0.43 -8.59
C ILE A 72 -7.27 -1.40 -7.88
N THR A 73 -6.69 -2.32 -8.64
CA THR A 73 -5.77 -3.34 -8.15
C THR A 73 -4.31 -2.97 -8.41
N LEU A 74 -3.39 -3.69 -7.76
CA LEU A 74 -1.97 -3.61 -8.11
C LEU A 74 -1.71 -3.98 -9.57
N ASN A 75 -2.45 -4.95 -10.13
CA ASN A 75 -2.31 -5.35 -11.53
C ASN A 75 -2.69 -4.22 -12.50
N ASP A 76 -3.71 -3.42 -12.17
CA ASP A 76 -4.07 -2.24 -12.96
C ASP A 76 -2.92 -1.22 -12.97
N PHE A 77 -2.32 -0.96 -11.81
CA PHE A 77 -1.14 -0.09 -11.71
C PHE A 77 0.04 -0.63 -12.53
N LEU A 78 0.33 -1.94 -12.42
CA LEU A 78 1.42 -2.57 -13.17
C LEU A 78 1.19 -2.54 -14.68
N ALA A 79 -0.06 -2.61 -15.15
CA ALA A 79 -0.40 -2.46 -16.55
C ALA A 79 -0.07 -1.04 -17.05
N PHE A 80 -0.45 0.01 -16.32
CA PHE A 80 -0.06 1.38 -16.65
C PHE A 80 1.46 1.60 -16.63
N LEU A 81 2.13 1.00 -15.65
CA LEU A 81 3.58 1.08 -15.55
C LEU A 81 4.27 0.42 -16.74
N ALA A 82 3.74 -0.69 -17.24
CA ALA A 82 4.25 -1.38 -18.43
C ALA A 82 4.04 -0.53 -19.72
N GLU A 83 3.01 0.32 -19.77
CA GLU A 83 2.79 1.30 -20.84
C GLU A 83 3.72 2.53 -20.73
N GLY A 84 4.51 2.61 -19.66
CA GLY A 84 5.48 3.69 -19.42
C GLY A 84 4.90 4.97 -18.84
N ARG A 85 3.61 4.99 -18.46
CA ARG A 85 2.96 6.15 -17.86
C ARG A 85 1.81 5.74 -16.95
N VAL A 86 1.60 6.50 -15.89
CA VAL A 86 0.48 6.30 -14.96
C VAL A 86 -0.46 7.51 -14.98
N PRO A 87 -1.79 7.31 -14.95
CA PRO A 87 -2.74 8.40 -14.98
C PRO A 87 -2.80 9.14 -13.62
N LEU A 88 -3.15 10.42 -13.67
CA LEU A 88 -3.40 11.28 -12.51
C LEU A 88 -4.88 11.34 -12.13
N TYR A 89 -5.77 11.23 -13.13
CA TYR A 89 -7.21 11.29 -12.95
C TYR A 89 -7.92 10.28 -13.85
N ARG A 90 -9.15 9.93 -13.46
CA ARG A 90 -10.08 9.22 -14.33
C ARG A 90 -11.50 9.75 -14.17
N THR A 91 -12.29 9.69 -15.25
CA THR A 91 -13.71 10.02 -15.26
C THR A 91 -14.51 8.82 -15.75
N PRO A 92 -15.73 8.57 -15.21
CA PRO A 92 -16.58 7.50 -15.70
C PRO A 92 -17.07 7.81 -17.11
N LEU A 93 -17.20 6.79 -17.94
CA LEU A 93 -17.83 6.87 -19.26
C LEU A 93 -19.28 6.40 -19.18
N GLN A 94 -20.17 7.03 -19.93
CA GLN A 94 -21.58 6.60 -20.03
C GLN A 94 -21.72 5.17 -20.58
N SER A 95 -20.79 4.75 -21.43
CA SER A 95 -20.72 3.38 -21.97
C SER A 95 -20.19 2.34 -20.99
N GLY A 96 -19.84 2.74 -19.80
CA GLY A 96 -19.10 1.95 -18.81
C GLY A 96 -17.59 2.08 -18.94
N GLY A 97 -16.86 1.83 -17.85
CA GLY A 97 -15.43 2.02 -17.78
C GLY A 97 -15.02 3.47 -17.50
N PHE A 98 -13.74 3.77 -17.76
CA PHE A 98 -13.15 5.08 -17.42
C PHE A 98 -12.32 5.64 -18.56
N ARG A 99 -12.33 6.97 -18.64
CA ARG A 99 -11.35 7.75 -19.40
C ARG A 99 -10.26 8.20 -18.45
N TYR A 100 -8.98 8.04 -18.84
CA TYR A 100 -7.81 8.36 -18.05
C TYR A 100 -7.10 9.61 -18.57
N TYR A 101 -6.55 10.40 -17.63
CA TYR A 101 -5.81 11.62 -17.91
C TYR A 101 -4.45 11.52 -17.24
N TYR A 102 -3.40 11.74 -18.01
CA TYR A 102 -2.02 11.49 -17.58
C TYR A 102 -1.28 12.75 -17.13
N THR A 103 -1.85 13.92 -17.45
CA THR A 103 -1.35 15.22 -17.00
C THR A 103 -2.46 16.05 -16.39
N GLU A 104 -2.09 16.99 -15.53
CA GLU A 104 -3.00 17.99 -14.98
C GLU A 104 -3.68 18.80 -16.09
N GLN A 105 -2.92 19.13 -17.15
CA GLN A 105 -3.45 19.91 -18.28
C GLN A 105 -4.51 19.15 -19.06
N GLU A 106 -4.28 17.86 -19.36
CA GLU A 106 -5.28 17.01 -20.05
C GLU A 106 -6.61 16.98 -19.27
N TYR A 107 -6.54 16.86 -17.94
CA TYR A 107 -7.76 16.84 -17.14
C TYR A 107 -8.44 18.21 -17.11
N ARG A 108 -7.70 19.30 -16.94
CA ARG A 108 -8.25 20.68 -16.93
C ARG A 108 -8.89 21.06 -18.26
N ASP A 109 -8.31 20.67 -19.38
CA ASP A 109 -8.88 20.93 -20.71
C ASP A 109 -10.23 20.20 -20.87
N TYR A 110 -10.29 18.95 -20.42
CA TYR A 110 -11.55 18.21 -20.38
C TYR A 110 -12.58 18.85 -19.44
N GLU A 111 -12.20 19.20 -18.22
CA GLU A 111 -13.06 19.82 -17.23
C GLU A 111 -13.67 21.13 -17.76
N ASN A 112 -12.84 21.99 -18.36
CA ASN A 112 -13.30 23.24 -18.96
C ASN A 112 -14.29 23.02 -20.13
N GLN A 113 -13.99 22.06 -21.01
CA GLN A 113 -14.87 21.70 -22.08
C GLN A 113 -16.23 21.18 -21.57
N TYR A 114 -16.18 20.26 -20.62
CA TYR A 114 -17.39 19.70 -20.00
C TYR A 114 -18.27 20.77 -19.35
N MET A 115 -17.65 21.70 -18.59
CA MET A 115 -18.37 22.80 -17.95
C MET A 115 -19.01 23.73 -18.98
N GLN A 116 -18.36 24.00 -20.12
CA GLN A 116 -18.92 24.82 -21.21
C GLN A 116 -20.13 24.13 -21.87
N GLU A 117 -19.98 22.84 -22.19
CA GLU A 117 -21.06 22.02 -22.76
C GLU A 117 -22.26 21.97 -21.80
N LYS A 118 -22.00 21.75 -20.51
CA LYS A 118 -23.05 21.68 -19.49
C LYS A 118 -23.78 23.01 -19.27
N ARG A 119 -23.06 24.14 -19.33
CA ARG A 119 -23.67 25.47 -19.32
C ARG A 119 -24.56 25.70 -20.52
N ALA A 120 -24.10 25.36 -21.72
CA ALA A 120 -24.88 25.49 -22.95
C ALA A 120 -26.16 24.63 -22.91
N GLU A 121 -26.12 23.42 -22.39
CA GLU A 121 -27.30 22.57 -22.16
C GLU A 121 -28.30 23.25 -21.23
N LEU A 122 -27.86 23.75 -20.07
CA LEU A 122 -28.73 24.42 -19.10
C LEU A 122 -29.35 25.70 -19.64
N GLU A 123 -28.61 26.49 -20.44
CA GLU A 123 -29.12 27.67 -21.10
C GLU A 123 -30.19 27.32 -22.14
N ALA A 124 -29.98 26.23 -22.90
CA ALA A 124 -30.98 25.72 -23.85
C ALA A 124 -32.28 25.28 -23.15
N ASP A 125 -32.16 24.78 -21.91
CA ASP A 125 -33.31 24.39 -21.06
C ASP A 125 -33.94 25.61 -20.33
N GLY A 126 -33.45 26.83 -20.57
CA GLY A 126 -33.99 28.07 -20.01
C GLY A 126 -33.51 28.37 -18.56
N VAL A 127 -32.45 27.73 -18.11
CA VAL A 127 -31.86 27.97 -16.81
C VAL A 127 -30.93 29.16 -16.85
N ASP A 128 -31.02 30.08 -15.89
CA ASP A 128 -30.06 31.18 -15.74
C ASP A 128 -28.75 30.65 -15.15
N THR A 129 -27.76 30.44 -16.03
CA THR A 129 -26.47 29.86 -15.67
C THR A 129 -25.59 30.81 -14.87
N THR A 130 -25.94 32.08 -14.73
CA THR A 130 -25.20 33.05 -13.89
C THR A 130 -25.33 32.74 -12.42
N THR A 131 -26.39 32.04 -12.03
CA THR A 131 -26.68 31.63 -10.66
C THR A 131 -26.13 30.23 -10.30
N VAL A 132 -25.65 29.48 -11.29
CA VAL A 132 -25.16 28.11 -11.13
C VAL A 132 -23.69 28.14 -10.68
N SER A 133 -23.41 27.51 -9.55
CA SER A 133 -22.03 27.37 -9.05
C SER A 133 -21.17 26.54 -10.00
N ASN A 134 -19.92 26.95 -10.20
CA ASN A 134 -18.95 26.16 -10.96
C ASN A 134 -18.79 24.74 -10.39
N ASP A 135 -18.79 24.60 -9.06
CA ASP A 135 -18.61 23.30 -8.39
C ASP A 135 -19.72 22.30 -8.76
N SER A 136 -20.92 22.77 -9.12
CA SER A 136 -22.01 21.90 -9.57
C SER A 136 -21.90 21.48 -11.03
N LEU A 137 -21.01 22.10 -11.79
CA LEU A 137 -20.78 21.83 -13.19
C LEU A 137 -19.53 20.96 -13.44
N VAL A 138 -18.72 20.73 -12.40
CA VAL A 138 -17.50 19.89 -12.50
C VAL A 138 -17.91 18.43 -12.80
N PRO A 139 -17.25 17.76 -13.77
CA PRO A 139 -17.52 16.36 -14.05
C PRO A 139 -17.13 15.47 -12.87
N GLU A 140 -17.87 14.37 -12.68
CA GLU A 140 -17.46 13.33 -11.74
C GLU A 140 -16.08 12.81 -12.11
N HIS A 141 -15.16 12.80 -11.14
CA HIS A 141 -13.81 12.34 -11.38
C HIS A 141 -13.21 11.69 -10.12
N GLN A 142 -12.16 10.93 -10.32
CA GLN A 142 -11.35 10.37 -9.26
C GLN A 142 -9.87 10.72 -9.50
N SER A 143 -9.22 11.26 -8.47
CA SER A 143 -7.77 11.41 -8.46
C SER A 143 -7.10 10.05 -8.26
N LEU A 144 -5.95 9.85 -8.89
CA LEU A 144 -5.14 8.62 -8.82
C LEU A 144 -3.73 8.94 -8.29
N PHE A 145 -3.63 9.88 -7.35
CA PHE A 145 -2.34 10.31 -6.76
C PHE A 145 -1.65 9.17 -5.99
N GLU A 146 -2.38 8.12 -5.63
CA GLU A 146 -1.84 6.90 -5.07
C GLU A 146 -0.80 6.25 -5.99
N PHE A 147 -0.98 6.34 -7.31
CA PHE A 147 -0.02 5.82 -8.29
C PHE A 147 1.35 6.51 -8.18
N GLY A 148 1.37 7.82 -7.99
CA GLY A 148 2.61 8.55 -7.73
C GLY A 148 3.31 8.11 -6.44
N LYS A 149 2.54 7.76 -5.41
CA LYS A 149 3.07 7.22 -4.15
C LYS A 149 3.60 5.81 -4.32
N LEU A 150 2.96 4.97 -5.14
CA LEU A 150 3.47 3.63 -5.48
C LEU A 150 4.79 3.73 -6.26
N LEU A 151 4.90 4.65 -7.23
CA LEU A 151 6.16 4.89 -7.94
C LEU A 151 7.29 5.31 -6.99
N ALA A 152 7.00 6.16 -6.02
CA ALA A 152 7.96 6.56 -5.00
C ALA A 152 8.35 5.40 -4.07
N ALA A 153 7.40 4.52 -3.75
CA ALA A 153 7.64 3.33 -2.96
C ALA A 153 8.50 2.31 -3.73
N GLU A 154 8.28 2.12 -5.04
CA GLU A 154 9.10 1.25 -5.87
C GLU A 154 10.56 1.68 -5.86
N LYS A 155 10.84 2.97 -6.04
CA LYS A 155 12.22 3.50 -5.95
C LYS A 155 12.88 3.20 -4.60
N LYS A 156 12.12 3.20 -3.52
CA LYS A 156 12.64 2.80 -2.20
C LYS A 156 12.87 1.29 -2.13
N MET A 157 11.97 0.47 -2.67
CA MET A 157 12.17 -0.99 -2.73
C MET A 157 13.38 -1.37 -3.57
N GLU A 158 13.67 -0.65 -4.65
CA GLU A 158 14.84 -0.84 -5.50
C GLU A 158 16.16 -0.68 -4.73
N THR A 159 16.20 0.17 -3.71
CA THR A 159 17.39 0.30 -2.85
C THR A 159 17.70 -0.98 -2.06
N PHE A 160 16.72 -1.85 -1.88
CA PHE A 160 16.87 -3.18 -1.29
C PHE A 160 17.03 -4.28 -2.35
N GLY A 161 16.92 -3.94 -3.64
CA GLY A 161 17.01 -4.85 -4.77
C GLY A 161 15.66 -5.50 -5.16
N PHE A 162 14.54 -4.90 -4.77
CA PHE A 162 13.19 -5.41 -5.06
C PHE A 162 12.36 -4.41 -5.88
N THR A 163 11.38 -4.94 -6.59
CA THR A 163 10.38 -4.16 -7.35
C THR A 163 8.99 -4.69 -7.05
N PHE A 164 7.95 -4.08 -7.62
CA PHE A 164 6.59 -4.60 -7.51
C PHE A 164 6.39 -5.99 -8.12
N LYS A 165 7.30 -6.50 -8.95
CA LYS A 165 7.27 -7.90 -9.42
C LYS A 165 7.47 -8.90 -8.28
N ASN A 166 8.14 -8.49 -7.21
CA ASN A 166 8.38 -9.31 -6.02
C ASN A 166 7.27 -9.14 -4.96
N TYR A 167 6.31 -8.24 -5.17
CA TYR A 167 5.32 -7.88 -4.17
C TYR A 167 4.13 -8.85 -4.08
N PRO A 168 3.49 -9.30 -5.19
CA PRO A 168 2.27 -10.08 -5.13
C PRO A 168 2.46 -11.43 -4.43
N VAL A 169 1.43 -11.84 -3.69
CA VAL A 169 1.37 -13.17 -3.09
C VAL A 169 1.30 -14.21 -4.22
N ILE A 170 2.10 -15.26 -4.12
CA ILE A 170 2.07 -16.40 -5.03
C ILE A 170 1.03 -17.38 -4.50
N GLU A 171 -0.16 -17.39 -5.08
CA GLU A 171 -1.29 -18.24 -4.64
C GLU A 171 -1.09 -19.72 -5.00
N ASN A 172 -0.47 -19.98 -6.15
CA ASN A 172 -0.23 -21.33 -6.61
C ASN A 172 0.97 -21.94 -5.90
N GLU A 173 0.72 -22.94 -5.05
CA GLU A 173 1.78 -23.61 -4.27
C GLU A 173 2.87 -24.23 -5.15
N LYS A 174 2.56 -24.66 -6.38
CA LYS A 174 3.53 -25.21 -7.31
C LYS A 174 4.52 -24.18 -7.85
N GLU A 175 4.16 -22.90 -7.78
CA GLU A 175 5.00 -21.78 -8.20
C GLU A 175 5.83 -21.21 -7.04
N ARG A 176 5.56 -21.63 -5.80
CA ARG A 176 6.32 -21.28 -4.59
C ARG A 176 7.62 -22.09 -4.48
N ILE A 177 8.49 -21.95 -5.48
CA ILE A 177 9.71 -22.77 -5.61
C ILE A 177 10.92 -22.05 -5.00
N HIS A 178 10.97 -20.72 -5.15
CA HIS A 178 12.12 -19.91 -4.71
C HIS A 178 11.67 -18.90 -3.64
N PRO A 179 11.92 -19.19 -2.35
CA PRO A 179 11.63 -18.22 -1.30
C PRO A 179 12.56 -17.00 -1.42
N LEU A 180 11.98 -15.80 -1.27
CA LEU A 180 12.75 -14.55 -1.22
C LEU A 180 13.41 -14.35 0.14
N PHE A 181 12.74 -14.76 1.22
CA PHE A 181 13.22 -14.56 2.57
C PHE A 181 13.01 -15.79 3.45
N LYS A 182 13.87 -15.90 4.44
CA LYS A 182 13.68 -16.77 5.61
C LYS A 182 13.54 -15.90 6.84
N VAL A 183 12.41 -16.01 7.52
CA VAL A 183 12.11 -15.31 8.78
C VAL A 183 12.28 -16.28 9.94
N ASN A 184 13.16 -15.94 10.89
CA ASN A 184 13.44 -16.75 12.08
C ASN A 184 13.18 -15.93 13.34
N ASN A 185 12.48 -16.51 14.31
CA ASN A 185 12.22 -15.90 15.63
C ASN A 185 12.99 -16.57 16.78
N GLY A 186 14.00 -17.36 16.45
CA GLY A 186 14.79 -18.13 17.42
C GLY A 186 14.17 -19.48 17.81
N LYS A 187 12.94 -19.80 17.34
CA LYS A 187 12.26 -21.08 17.59
C LYS A 187 11.84 -21.78 16.32
N THR A 188 11.36 -21.02 15.34
CA THR A 188 10.83 -21.54 14.08
C THR A 188 11.35 -20.69 12.91
N ASP A 189 11.45 -21.34 11.75
CA ASP A 189 11.74 -20.72 10.48
C ASP A 189 10.45 -20.64 9.64
N ALA A 190 10.21 -19.51 8.98
CA ALA A 190 9.17 -19.36 7.98
C ALA A 190 9.80 -18.92 6.65
N LEU A 191 9.45 -19.61 5.57
CA LEU A 191 9.83 -19.23 4.22
C LEU A 191 8.79 -18.29 3.63
N VAL A 192 9.25 -17.21 3.03
CA VAL A 192 8.44 -16.11 2.50
C VAL A 192 8.76 -15.93 1.03
N TYR A 193 7.74 -15.88 0.18
CA TYR A 193 7.87 -15.92 -1.28
C TYR A 193 7.56 -14.59 -1.95
N SER A 194 7.04 -13.60 -1.21
CA SER A 194 6.74 -12.28 -1.73
C SER A 194 6.95 -11.19 -0.67
N LEU A 195 7.07 -9.96 -1.12
CA LEU A 195 7.17 -8.80 -0.21
C LEU A 195 5.88 -8.58 0.60
N ALA A 196 4.72 -8.84 0.02
CA ALA A 196 3.44 -8.75 0.73
C ALA A 196 3.36 -9.75 1.90
N GLU A 197 3.90 -10.95 1.74
CA GLU A 197 3.97 -11.94 2.82
C GLU A 197 4.99 -11.57 3.89
N LEU A 198 6.07 -10.88 3.54
CA LEU A 198 7.16 -10.56 4.48
C LEU A 198 6.66 -9.73 5.67
N LEU A 199 5.88 -8.70 5.43
CA LEU A 199 5.35 -7.84 6.49
C LEU A 199 4.52 -8.65 7.49
N HIS A 200 3.66 -9.54 6.98
CA HIS A 200 2.83 -10.41 7.81
C HIS A 200 3.65 -11.44 8.58
N ALA A 201 4.59 -12.12 7.93
CA ALA A 201 5.45 -13.12 8.54
C ALA A 201 6.33 -12.54 9.67
N VAL A 202 6.84 -11.33 9.49
CA VAL A 202 7.62 -10.63 10.52
C VAL A 202 6.75 -10.24 11.71
N LYS A 203 5.54 -9.73 11.47
CA LYS A 203 4.56 -9.43 12.54
C LYS A 203 4.23 -10.69 13.36
N GLU A 204 3.97 -11.81 12.69
CA GLU A 204 3.69 -13.09 13.34
C GLU A 204 4.88 -13.59 14.15
N ALA A 205 6.08 -13.58 13.57
CA ALA A 205 7.30 -13.99 14.22
C ALA A 205 7.60 -13.15 15.46
N ALA A 206 7.41 -11.84 15.39
CA ALA A 206 7.57 -10.92 16.52
C ALA A 206 6.52 -11.17 17.62
N SER A 207 5.28 -11.48 17.24
CA SER A 207 4.17 -11.73 18.18
C SER A 207 4.30 -13.06 18.91
N SER A 208 4.84 -14.09 18.26
CA SER A 208 4.95 -15.45 18.85
C SER A 208 5.90 -15.52 20.05
N GLY A 209 6.75 -14.51 20.26
CA GLY A 209 7.62 -14.36 21.43
C GLY A 209 6.97 -13.57 22.58
N ALA A 210 5.79 -12.98 22.37
CA ALA A 210 5.11 -12.14 23.33
C ALA A 210 3.80 -12.79 23.79
N THR A 211 3.53 -12.79 25.12
CA THR A 211 2.22 -13.20 25.65
C THR A 211 1.39 -11.96 25.96
N ILE A 212 0.25 -11.83 25.30
CA ILE A 212 -0.69 -10.73 25.51
C ILE A 212 -1.76 -11.22 26.50
N GLN A 213 -1.91 -10.55 27.63
CA GLN A 213 -3.02 -10.75 28.55
C GLN A 213 -3.99 -9.58 28.43
N ARG A 214 -5.25 -9.89 28.10
CA ARG A 214 -6.36 -8.93 28.09
C ARG A 214 -7.06 -8.99 29.46
N TYR A 215 -7.18 -7.86 30.09
CA TYR A 215 -7.90 -7.69 31.34
C TYR A 215 -9.17 -6.86 31.10
#